data_c3d11fc0891784f6c8e9c465b1ad2fde
#
_entry.id   c3d11fc0891784f6c8e9c465b1ad2fde
#
_cell.length_a   1.000
_cell.length_b   1.000
_cell.length_c   1.000
_cell.angle_alpha   90.00
_cell.angle_beta   90.00
_cell.angle_gamma   90.00
#
_symmetry.space_group_name_H-M   'P 1'
#
loop_
_entity.id
_entity.type
_entity.pdbx_description
1 polymer ?
#
loop_
_entity_poly.entity_id
_entity_poly.type
_entity_poly.pdbx_seq_one_letter_code
_entity_poly.pdbx_strand_id
1 'polypeptide(L)'
;VQFSNHTQYGMWQGMAMPHGELSAIISGLDDLQKLAQCDAVLSGYLGDKRHCEEVKYAVSTIRQRNPQALYFCDPVMGDPQKGCIVAQGVESFFVDDAIQLADMMGPNLYELGVLTGRQLRSFDEVVEAARQLVSWGVKKVLVKHLGDCSRNKQAFEMLLVTPEQTLHI
;
A
#
# COMPACT_ATOMS: atom_id res chain seq x y z
N VAL A 1 -11.87 0.19 6.16
CA VAL A 1 -12.12 -1.24 5.95
C VAL A 1 -13.44 -1.42 5.23
N GLN A 2 -13.49 -2.34 4.30
CA GLN A 2 -14.71 -2.68 3.56
C GLN A 2 -15.05 -4.16 3.75
N PHE A 3 -16.32 -4.43 3.95
CA PHE A 3 -16.87 -5.79 3.97
C PHE A 3 -17.68 -5.97 2.70
N SER A 4 -17.21 -6.82 1.79
CA SER A 4 -17.90 -7.06 0.53
C SER A 4 -17.58 -8.43 -0.04
N ASN A 5 -18.45 -8.91 -0.91
CA ASN A 5 -18.21 -10.08 -1.75
C ASN A 5 -17.66 -9.68 -3.12
N HIS A 6 -16.93 -8.59 -3.24
CA HIS A 6 -16.36 -8.16 -4.50
C HIS A 6 -15.32 -9.17 -5.01
N THR A 7 -15.74 -9.94 -6.03
CA THR A 7 -15.00 -11.09 -6.56
C THR A 7 -14.78 -10.99 -8.07
N GLN A 8 -15.12 -9.86 -8.68
CA GLN A 8 -15.08 -9.62 -10.13
C GLN A 8 -16.08 -10.47 -10.95
N TYR A 9 -17.08 -11.06 -10.31
CA TYR A 9 -18.15 -11.81 -11.00
C TYR A 9 -19.31 -10.94 -11.51
N GLY A 10 -19.11 -9.62 -11.59
CA GLY A 10 -20.05 -8.66 -12.16
C GLY A 10 -20.90 -7.90 -11.14
N MET A 11 -21.54 -8.58 -10.22
CA MET A 11 -22.34 -7.95 -9.15
C MET A 11 -21.70 -8.15 -7.78
N TRP A 12 -21.77 -7.14 -6.95
CA TRP A 12 -21.27 -7.22 -5.58
C TRP A 12 -22.22 -6.51 -4.61
N GLN A 13 -22.15 -6.96 -3.36
CA GLN A 13 -22.80 -6.33 -2.20
C GLN A 13 -21.74 -6.11 -1.12
N GLY A 14 -21.89 -5.05 -0.37
CA GLY A 14 -20.96 -4.75 0.71
C GLY A 14 -21.21 -3.40 1.32
N MET A 15 -20.42 -3.08 2.33
CA MET A 15 -20.44 -1.79 3.02
C MET A 15 -19.04 -1.34 3.38
N ALA A 16 -18.81 -0.04 3.34
CA ALA A 16 -17.65 0.57 3.96
C ALA A 16 -17.87 0.64 5.48
N MET A 17 -16.83 0.38 6.26
CA MET A 17 -16.87 0.59 7.70
C MET A 17 -17.15 2.08 7.98
N PRO A 18 -18.10 2.42 8.87
CA PRO A 18 -18.33 3.80 9.26
C PRO A 18 -17.07 4.48 9.79
N HIS A 19 -16.97 5.78 9.58
CA HIS A 19 -15.85 6.56 10.11
C HIS A 19 -15.80 6.51 11.65
N GLY A 20 -14.61 6.33 12.20
CA GLY A 20 -14.37 6.22 13.64
C GLY A 20 -14.38 4.78 14.17
N GLU A 21 -14.98 3.82 13.46
CA GLU A 21 -15.07 2.43 13.95
C GLU A 21 -13.69 1.74 13.99
N LEU A 22 -12.85 1.95 12.99
CA LEU A 22 -11.50 1.40 13.03
C LEU A 22 -10.69 1.98 14.19
N SER A 23 -10.77 3.30 14.40
CA SER A 23 -10.09 3.96 15.51
C SER A 23 -10.61 3.46 16.87
N ALA A 24 -11.92 3.23 17.00
CA ALA A 24 -12.50 2.68 18.21
C ALA A 24 -12.03 1.23 18.48
N ILE A 25 -11.92 0.40 17.44
CA ILE A 25 -11.37 -0.97 17.56
C ILE A 25 -9.90 -0.91 18.00
N ILE A 26 -9.09 -0.05 17.41
CA ILE A 26 -7.67 0.12 17.80
C ILE A 26 -7.56 0.58 19.25
N SER A 27 -8.36 1.56 19.68
CA SER A 27 -8.38 1.99 21.09
C SER A 27 -8.79 0.86 22.04
N GLY A 28 -9.80 0.08 21.68
CA GLY A 28 -10.21 -1.06 22.51
C GLY A 28 -9.13 -2.15 22.64
N LEU A 29 -8.36 -2.39 21.57
CA LEU A 29 -7.19 -3.28 21.62
C LEU A 29 -6.04 -2.71 22.45
N ASP A 30 -5.87 -1.38 22.44
CA ASP A 30 -4.88 -0.70 23.27
C ASP A 30 -5.24 -0.79 24.75
N ASP A 31 -6.49 -0.55 25.12
CA ASP A 31 -7.00 -0.71 26.49
C ASP A 31 -6.79 -2.15 27.03
N LEU A 32 -6.88 -3.13 26.15
CA LEU A 32 -6.58 -4.54 26.46
C LEU A 32 -5.08 -4.85 26.44
N GLN A 33 -4.21 -3.87 26.18
CA GLN A 33 -2.75 -4.02 26.08
C GLN A 33 -2.30 -5.05 25.02
N LYS A 34 -3.08 -5.21 23.92
CA LYS A 34 -2.78 -6.19 22.87
C LYS A 34 -1.89 -5.60 21.77
N LEU A 35 -1.85 -4.28 21.61
CA LEU A 35 -1.07 -3.65 20.55
C LEU A 35 0.44 -3.84 20.71
N ALA A 36 0.93 -4.05 21.92
CA ALA A 36 2.35 -4.38 22.17
C ALA A 36 2.78 -5.73 21.57
N GLN A 37 1.83 -6.59 21.23
CA GLN A 37 2.06 -7.90 20.59
C GLN A 37 1.89 -7.85 19.06
N CYS A 38 1.61 -6.68 18.51
CA CYS A 38 1.40 -6.51 17.07
C CYS A 38 2.75 -6.29 16.38
N ASP A 39 3.20 -7.25 15.57
CA ASP A 39 4.48 -7.19 14.86
C ASP A 39 4.40 -6.41 13.55
N ALA A 40 3.21 -6.31 12.96
CA ALA A 40 3.03 -5.59 11.70
C ALA A 40 1.61 -5.05 11.53
N VAL A 41 1.53 -3.97 10.76
CA VAL A 41 0.29 -3.41 10.20
C VAL A 41 0.32 -3.65 8.69
N LEU A 42 -0.79 -4.12 8.15
CA LEU A 42 -1.01 -4.23 6.71
C LEU A 42 -2.22 -3.38 6.33
N SER A 43 -2.05 -2.46 5.39
CA SER A 43 -3.16 -1.75 4.77
C SER A 43 -3.25 -2.05 3.28
N GLY A 44 -4.47 -2.03 2.76
CA GLY A 44 -4.77 -2.22 1.34
C GLY A 44 -5.76 -1.16 0.86
N TYR A 45 -6.81 -1.58 0.14
CA TYR A 45 -7.80 -0.68 -0.40
C TYR A 45 -8.46 0.21 0.67
N LEU A 46 -8.45 1.52 0.42
CA LEU A 46 -9.10 2.54 1.25
C LEU A 46 -10.21 3.19 0.42
N GLY A 47 -11.43 3.10 0.93
CA GLY A 47 -12.60 3.61 0.21
C GLY A 47 -12.87 5.11 0.40
N ASP A 48 -12.19 5.76 1.35
CA ASP A 48 -12.46 7.14 1.75
C ASP A 48 -11.22 7.77 2.40
N LYS A 49 -11.03 9.08 2.23
CA LYS A 49 -9.93 9.83 2.86
C LYS A 49 -9.91 9.71 4.40
N ARG A 50 -11.07 9.59 5.04
CA ARG A 50 -11.15 9.43 6.49
C ARG A 50 -10.55 8.12 6.97
N HIS A 51 -10.66 7.05 6.17
CA HIS A 51 -9.97 5.79 6.47
C HIS A 51 -8.45 5.92 6.39
N CYS A 52 -7.92 6.84 5.59
CA CYS A 52 -6.49 7.14 5.56
C CYS A 52 -6.01 7.68 6.92
N GLU A 53 -6.77 8.60 7.52
CA GLU A 53 -6.45 9.13 8.86
C GLU A 53 -6.54 8.03 9.94
N GLU A 54 -7.50 7.12 9.83
CA GLU A 54 -7.61 5.98 10.75
C GLU A 54 -6.44 5.00 10.60
N VAL A 55 -5.91 4.80 9.39
CA VAL A 55 -4.69 4.00 9.17
C VAL A 55 -3.48 4.69 9.80
N LYS A 56 -3.32 6.01 9.62
CA LYS A 56 -2.25 6.79 10.28
C LYS A 56 -2.33 6.65 11.80
N TYR A 57 -3.52 6.78 12.36
CA TYR A 57 -3.77 6.59 13.79
C TYR A 57 -3.37 5.17 14.25
N ALA A 58 -3.82 4.13 13.54
CA ALA A 58 -3.51 2.75 13.86
C ALA A 58 -1.98 2.48 13.85
N VAL A 59 -1.29 2.90 12.79
CA VAL A 59 0.17 2.74 12.66
C VAL A 59 0.90 3.45 13.80
N SER A 60 0.53 4.71 14.08
CA SER A 60 1.18 5.50 15.14
C SER A 60 0.96 4.89 16.52
N THR A 61 -0.28 4.48 16.83
CA THR A 61 -0.64 3.89 18.13
C THR A 61 0.07 2.56 18.35
N ILE A 62 0.11 1.69 17.34
CA ILE A 62 0.81 0.41 17.41
C ILE A 62 2.31 0.62 17.62
N ARG A 63 2.94 1.53 16.87
CA ARG A 63 4.38 1.85 17.04
C ARG A 63 4.71 2.49 18.38
N GLN A 64 3.81 3.19 19.02
CA GLN A 64 4.00 3.65 20.41
C GLN A 64 4.06 2.49 21.41
N ARG A 65 3.37 1.39 21.15
CA ARG A 65 3.35 0.18 22.00
C ARG A 65 4.42 -0.83 21.62
N ASN A 66 4.68 -0.98 20.31
CA ASN A 66 5.76 -1.81 19.76
C ASN A 66 6.54 -1.02 18.69
N PRO A 67 7.66 -0.34 19.06
CA PRO A 67 8.46 0.43 18.09
C PRO A 67 9.08 -0.40 16.97
N GLN A 68 9.11 -1.72 17.08
CA GLN A 68 9.60 -2.64 16.05
C GLN A 68 8.51 -3.07 15.05
N ALA A 69 7.25 -2.69 15.30
CA ALA A 69 6.16 -3.04 14.41
C ALA A 69 6.36 -2.45 13.02
N LEU A 70 6.28 -3.29 12.01
CA LEU A 70 6.43 -2.92 10.60
C LEU A 70 5.10 -2.42 10.03
N TYR A 71 5.17 -1.50 9.08
CA TYR A 71 4.01 -1.13 8.28
C TYR A 71 4.22 -1.50 6.82
N PHE A 72 3.39 -2.43 6.32
CA PHE A 72 3.29 -2.76 4.91
C PHE A 72 2.07 -2.08 4.30
N CYS A 73 2.32 -1.20 3.34
CA CYS A 73 1.29 -0.49 2.58
C CYS A 73 1.14 -1.11 1.19
N ASP A 74 -0.03 -1.67 0.90
CA ASP A 74 -0.48 -1.95 -0.46
C ASP A 74 -1.26 -0.72 -0.95
N PRO A 75 -0.68 0.14 -1.82
CA PRO A 75 -1.24 1.44 -2.17
C PRO A 75 -2.28 1.31 -3.29
N VAL A 76 -3.36 0.57 -3.01
CA VAL A 76 -4.39 0.28 -4.00
C VAL A 76 -5.05 1.57 -4.48
N MET A 77 -4.71 2.01 -5.69
CA MET A 77 -5.27 3.21 -6.33
C MET A 77 -5.95 2.91 -7.66
N GLY A 78 -5.55 1.85 -8.34
CA GLY A 78 -6.07 1.51 -9.65
C GLY A 78 -5.16 0.58 -10.45
N ASP A 79 -5.39 0.52 -11.73
CA ASP A 79 -4.58 -0.24 -12.66
C ASP A 79 -4.45 0.48 -14.02
N PRO A 80 -3.50 0.08 -14.90
CA PRO A 80 -3.26 0.75 -16.17
C PRO A 80 -4.49 0.82 -17.11
N GLN A 81 -5.45 -0.09 -16.96
CA GLN A 81 -6.63 -0.16 -17.83
C GLN A 81 -7.77 0.72 -17.31
N LYS A 82 -7.96 0.74 -15.99
CA LYS A 82 -9.07 1.44 -15.33
C LYS A 82 -8.70 2.85 -14.87
N GLY A 83 -7.39 3.14 -14.76
CA GLY A 83 -6.91 4.37 -14.14
C GLY A 83 -7.18 4.40 -12.63
N CYS A 84 -7.29 5.59 -12.06
CA CYS A 84 -7.58 5.77 -10.63
C CYS A 84 -9.03 5.39 -10.31
N ILE A 85 -9.20 4.50 -9.33
CA ILE A 85 -10.52 3.98 -8.88
C ILE A 85 -10.86 4.38 -7.45
N VAL A 86 -9.96 5.08 -6.75
CA VAL A 86 -10.15 5.47 -5.36
C VAL A 86 -10.81 6.84 -5.23
N ALA A 87 -11.40 7.10 -4.07
CA ALA A 87 -12.03 8.38 -3.78
C ALA A 87 -11.00 9.52 -3.71
N GLN A 88 -11.47 10.74 -3.95
CA GLN A 88 -10.65 11.93 -3.85
C GLN A 88 -9.94 12.03 -2.48
N GLY A 89 -8.65 12.34 -2.51
CA GLY A 89 -7.81 12.48 -1.33
C GLY A 89 -7.18 11.17 -0.82
N VAL A 90 -7.56 9.99 -1.35
CA VAL A 90 -6.88 8.72 -1.04
C VAL A 90 -5.55 8.63 -1.77
N GLU A 91 -5.48 9.07 -3.02
CA GLU A 91 -4.23 9.15 -3.78
C GLU A 91 -3.20 10.05 -3.06
N SER A 92 -3.62 11.24 -2.63
CA SER A 92 -2.73 12.16 -1.90
C SER A 92 -2.18 11.52 -0.62
N PHE A 93 -2.99 10.75 0.11
CA PHE A 93 -2.50 10.03 1.27
C PHE A 93 -1.35 9.07 0.92
N PHE A 94 -1.48 8.31 -0.17
CA PHE A 94 -0.42 7.38 -0.55
C PHE A 94 0.86 8.11 -0.96
N VAL A 95 0.74 9.23 -1.69
CA VAL A 95 1.88 10.01 -2.19
C VAL A 95 2.55 10.83 -1.07
N ASP A 96 1.77 11.47 -0.20
CA ASP A 96 2.28 12.45 0.74
C ASP A 96 2.59 11.83 2.12
N ASP A 97 1.74 10.90 2.59
CA ASP A 97 1.82 10.36 3.95
C ASP A 97 2.36 8.92 3.99
N ALA A 98 1.80 8.01 3.18
CA ALA A 98 2.09 6.59 3.30
C ALA A 98 3.55 6.26 2.95
N ILE A 99 4.15 6.96 1.98
CA ILE A 99 5.58 6.82 1.63
C ILE A 99 6.47 7.08 2.86
N GLN A 100 6.12 8.08 3.69
CA GLN A 100 6.90 8.44 4.87
C GLN A 100 6.67 7.50 6.05
N LEU A 101 5.55 6.78 6.05
CA LEU A 101 5.16 5.90 7.14
C LEU A 101 5.56 4.44 6.90
N ALA A 102 5.54 3.99 5.65
CA ALA A 102 5.67 2.59 5.31
C ALA A 102 7.12 2.09 5.37
N ASP A 103 7.33 0.96 6.04
CA ASP A 103 8.59 0.20 5.92
C ASP A 103 8.64 -0.56 4.59
N MET A 104 7.47 -1.01 4.11
CA MET A 104 7.35 -1.74 2.86
C MET A 104 6.16 -1.21 2.06
N MET A 105 6.31 -1.16 0.74
CA MET A 105 5.23 -0.83 -0.20
C MET A 105 5.11 -1.89 -1.30
N GLY A 106 3.87 -2.20 -1.68
CA GLY A 106 3.55 -3.20 -2.70
C GLY A 106 2.79 -2.63 -3.90
N PRO A 107 3.31 -1.65 -4.67
CA PRO A 107 2.60 -1.08 -5.80
C PRO A 107 2.54 -2.03 -7.01
N ASN A 108 1.50 -1.89 -7.84
CA ASN A 108 1.54 -2.30 -9.23
C ASN A 108 2.22 -1.21 -10.10
N LEU A 109 2.32 -1.41 -11.43
CA LEU A 109 2.97 -0.44 -12.32
C LEU A 109 2.27 0.93 -12.34
N TYR A 110 0.94 0.95 -12.34
CA TYR A 110 0.18 2.20 -12.32
C TYR A 110 0.43 2.96 -11.02
N GLU A 111 0.30 2.26 -9.90
CA GLU A 111 0.52 2.80 -8.56
C GLU A 111 1.95 3.31 -8.37
N LEU A 112 2.96 2.55 -8.85
CA LEU A 112 4.35 2.98 -8.81
C LEU A 112 4.58 4.26 -9.64
N GLY A 113 3.95 4.34 -10.81
CA GLY A 113 3.99 5.54 -11.65
C GLY A 113 3.39 6.76 -10.96
N VAL A 114 2.22 6.60 -10.31
CA VAL A 114 1.57 7.66 -9.52
C VAL A 114 2.44 8.10 -8.36
N LEU A 115 2.91 7.15 -7.53
CA LEU A 115 3.74 7.42 -6.35
C LEU A 115 5.03 8.21 -6.69
N THR A 116 5.60 7.95 -7.86
CA THR A 116 6.89 8.55 -8.27
C THR A 116 6.77 9.70 -9.26
N GLY A 117 5.55 9.96 -9.77
CA GLY A 117 5.32 10.94 -10.83
C GLY A 117 5.92 10.55 -12.18
N ARG A 118 6.17 9.26 -12.42
CA ARG A 118 6.85 8.75 -13.62
C ARG A 118 5.91 7.99 -14.55
N GLN A 119 6.22 8.01 -15.84
CA GLN A 119 5.67 7.07 -16.81
C GLN A 119 6.62 5.88 -16.93
N LEU A 120 6.09 4.66 -16.79
CA LEU A 120 6.88 3.43 -16.78
C LEU A 120 6.61 2.65 -18.07
N ARG A 121 7.61 2.48 -18.92
CA ARG A 121 7.52 1.84 -20.24
C ARG A 121 8.52 0.71 -20.43
N SER A 122 9.47 0.57 -19.51
CA SER A 122 10.52 -0.44 -19.56
C SER A 122 10.84 -0.99 -18.17
N PHE A 123 11.47 -2.15 -18.14
CA PHE A 123 11.95 -2.77 -16.90
C PHE A 123 12.90 -1.84 -16.12
N ASP A 124 13.80 -1.16 -16.83
CA ASP A 124 14.80 -0.30 -16.20
C ASP A 124 14.14 0.95 -15.56
N GLU A 125 13.11 1.53 -16.21
CA GLU A 125 12.32 2.62 -15.61
C GLU A 125 11.56 2.17 -14.36
N VAL A 126 11.08 0.93 -14.32
CA VAL A 126 10.45 0.35 -13.12
C VAL A 126 11.47 0.21 -11.99
N VAL A 127 12.68 -0.28 -12.29
CA VAL A 127 13.77 -0.37 -11.30
C VAL A 127 14.12 1.02 -10.75
N GLU A 128 14.26 2.01 -11.61
CA GLU A 128 14.57 3.39 -11.20
C GLU A 128 13.46 3.98 -10.32
N ALA A 129 12.20 3.80 -10.69
CA ALA A 129 11.05 4.27 -9.91
C ALA A 129 10.98 3.59 -8.54
N ALA A 130 11.19 2.28 -8.47
CA ALA A 130 11.21 1.56 -7.20
C ALA A 130 12.40 2.01 -6.32
N ARG A 131 13.57 2.25 -6.89
CA ARG A 131 14.73 2.81 -6.19
C ARG A 131 14.47 4.24 -5.69
N GLN A 132 13.69 5.03 -6.40
CA GLN A 132 13.29 6.36 -5.96
C GLN A 132 12.47 6.28 -4.66
N LEU A 133 11.49 5.36 -4.55
CA LEU A 133 10.76 5.14 -3.28
C LEU A 133 11.71 4.70 -2.15
N VAL A 134 12.67 3.83 -2.44
CA VAL A 134 13.67 3.43 -1.46
C VAL A 134 14.52 4.64 -1.01
N SER A 135 14.91 5.53 -1.94
CA SER A 135 15.65 6.75 -1.59
C SER A 135 14.85 7.74 -0.74
N TRP A 136 13.53 7.65 -0.77
CA TRP A 136 12.61 8.45 0.05
C TRP A 136 12.32 7.83 1.42
N GLY A 137 12.91 6.65 1.73
CA GLY A 137 12.86 6.03 3.05
C GLY A 137 12.11 4.71 3.16
N VAL A 138 11.41 4.26 2.10
CA VAL A 138 10.78 2.95 2.09
C VAL A 138 11.87 1.86 2.07
N LYS A 139 11.87 0.98 3.08
CA LYS A 139 12.93 -0.05 3.20
C LYS A 139 12.85 -1.15 2.16
N LYS A 140 11.63 -1.50 1.72
CA LYS A 140 11.40 -2.55 0.71
C LYS A 140 10.24 -2.16 -0.21
N VAL A 141 10.47 -2.24 -1.51
CA VAL A 141 9.45 -2.01 -2.54
C VAL A 141 9.26 -3.29 -3.34
N LEU A 142 8.07 -3.88 -3.27
CA LEU A 142 7.68 -5.04 -4.06
C LEU A 142 6.73 -4.60 -5.19
N VAL A 143 7.23 -4.47 -6.40
CA VAL A 143 6.38 -4.22 -7.57
C VAL A 143 5.71 -5.52 -7.97
N LYS A 144 4.39 -5.60 -7.80
CA LYS A 144 3.57 -6.83 -7.86
C LYS A 144 3.32 -7.16 -9.30
N HIS A 145 3.56 -6.98 -10.28
CA HIS A 145 3.21 -7.39 -11.64
C HIS A 145 3.81 -6.43 -12.67
N LEU A 146 4.82 -6.92 -13.33
CA LEU A 146 5.55 -6.07 -14.28
C LEU A 146 4.84 -5.87 -15.62
N GLY A 147 3.79 -6.65 -15.92
CA GLY A 147 2.95 -6.46 -17.10
C GLY A 147 3.75 -6.23 -18.38
N ASP A 148 3.52 -5.10 -19.03
CA ASP A 148 4.22 -4.74 -20.27
C ASP A 148 5.70 -4.39 -20.07
N CYS A 149 6.13 -4.14 -18.85
CA CYS A 149 7.54 -3.91 -18.48
C CYS A 149 8.29 -5.20 -18.16
N SER A 150 7.63 -6.38 -18.20
CA SER A 150 8.26 -7.69 -17.99
C SER A 150 9.35 -7.96 -19.01
N ARG A 151 10.43 -8.63 -18.57
CA ARG A 151 11.47 -9.19 -19.44
C ARG A 151 10.99 -10.46 -20.15
N ASN A 152 10.21 -11.28 -19.46
CA ASN A 152 9.59 -12.47 -20.03
C ASN A 152 8.07 -12.32 -20.05
N LYS A 153 7.50 -12.12 -21.25
CA LYS A 153 6.06 -11.95 -21.46
C LYS A 153 5.22 -13.19 -21.16
N GLN A 154 5.86 -14.36 -21.00
CA GLN A 154 5.20 -15.62 -20.69
C GLN A 154 5.21 -15.97 -19.20
N ALA A 155 5.90 -15.16 -18.37
CA ALA A 155 6.00 -15.34 -16.94
C ALA A 155 5.25 -14.22 -16.18
N PHE A 156 4.80 -14.56 -14.97
CA PHE A 156 4.37 -13.57 -14.01
C PHE A 156 5.62 -13.08 -13.27
N GLU A 157 6.00 -11.85 -13.50
CA GLU A 157 7.22 -11.28 -12.94
C GLU A 157 6.92 -10.23 -11.89
N MET A 158 7.73 -10.21 -10.85
CA MET A 158 7.74 -9.20 -9.79
C MET A 158 9.16 -8.64 -9.62
N LEU A 159 9.26 -7.49 -8.97
CA LEU A 159 10.52 -6.83 -8.67
C LEU A 159 10.56 -6.46 -7.19
N LEU A 160 11.54 -6.95 -6.45
CA LEU A 160 11.81 -6.52 -5.08
C LEU A 160 13.06 -5.65 -5.05
N VAL A 161 12.91 -4.44 -4.53
CA VAL A 161 14.01 -3.47 -4.38
C VAL A 161 14.19 -3.13 -2.90
N THR A 162 15.43 -3.20 -2.44
CA THR A 162 15.88 -2.75 -1.12
C THR A 162 17.05 -1.78 -1.28
N PRO A 163 17.54 -1.12 -0.23
CA PRO A 163 18.77 -0.31 -0.32
C PRO A 163 19.98 -1.07 -0.87
N GLU A 164 20.08 -2.38 -0.56
CA GLU A 164 21.26 -3.19 -0.87
C GLU A 164 21.15 -3.92 -2.20
N GLN A 165 19.93 -4.25 -2.63
CA GLN A 165 19.75 -5.16 -3.77
C GLN A 165 18.48 -4.92 -4.57
N THR A 166 18.49 -5.43 -5.79
CA THR A 166 17.33 -5.51 -6.68
C THR A 166 17.18 -6.96 -7.12
N LEU A 167 16.05 -7.56 -6.78
CA LEU A 167 15.73 -8.95 -7.11
C LEU A 167 14.59 -8.97 -8.13
N HIS A 168 14.83 -9.63 -9.24
CA HIS A 168 13.82 -9.97 -10.25
C HIS A 168 13.33 -11.38 -9.96
N ILE A 169 12.01 -11.52 -9.80
CA ILE A 169 11.33 -12.73 -9.34
C ILE A 169 10.34 -13.18 -10.41
#